data_d684f937fa5eafdb23394ce369046779
#
_entry.id   d684f937fa5eafdb23394ce369046779
#
_cell.length_a   1.000
_cell.length_b   1.000
_cell.length_c   1.000
_cell.angle_alpha   90.00
_cell.angle_beta   90.00
_cell.angle_gamma   90.00
#
_symmetry.space_group_name_H-M   'P 1'
#
loop_
_entity.id
_entity.type
_entity.pdbx_description
1 polymer ?
#
loop_
_entity_poly.entity_id
_entity_poly.type
_entity_poly.pdbx_seq_one_letter_code
_entity_poly.pdbx_strand_id
1 'polypeptide(L)'
;MANWAELPKDLIDLIAKRVKAIEDFVAFGSVCNSWRSSVIKVNFDSLSPQLPLLMLADKGDDYREFYSLSKKKVSRVYLPEVKERQCHPTEGWICTVEFDTTEMTLLRPFTPVNTKLPLEKELWDLAEEEFPDPELRMRY
;
A
#
# COMPACT_ATOMS: atom_id res chain seq x y z
N MET A 1 -26.32 17.77 19.15
CA MET A 1 -25.28 16.75 18.86
C MET A 1 -24.06 17.45 18.27
N ALA A 2 -22.88 17.13 18.71
CA ALA A 2 -21.64 17.68 18.11
C ALA A 2 -21.50 17.15 16.67
N ASN A 3 -21.36 18.06 15.72
CA ASN A 3 -21.13 17.69 14.33
C ASN A 3 -19.64 17.44 14.10
N TRP A 4 -19.21 16.19 14.16
CA TRP A 4 -17.82 15.78 13.99
C TRP A 4 -17.25 16.12 12.60
N ALA A 5 -18.11 16.31 11.58
CA ALA A 5 -17.68 16.69 10.24
C ALA A 5 -17.23 18.17 10.16
N GLU A 6 -17.64 19.00 11.12
CA GLU A 6 -17.32 20.42 11.22
C GLU A 6 -16.13 20.70 12.16
N LEU A 7 -15.42 19.65 12.61
CA LEU A 7 -14.22 19.83 13.43
C LEU A 7 -13.19 20.66 12.66
N PRO A 8 -12.51 21.62 13.34
CA PRO A 8 -11.39 22.34 12.76
C PRO A 8 -10.33 21.39 12.21
N LYS A 9 -9.83 21.69 11.02
CA LYS A 9 -8.88 20.82 10.31
C LYS A 9 -7.64 20.49 11.13
N ASP A 10 -7.13 21.44 11.90
CA ASP A 10 -5.95 21.25 12.74
C ASP A 10 -6.17 20.18 13.82
N LEU A 11 -7.39 20.10 14.37
CA LEU A 11 -7.75 19.05 15.32
C LEU A 11 -7.89 17.69 14.64
N ILE A 12 -8.45 17.65 13.42
CA ILE A 12 -8.52 16.42 12.63
C ILE A 12 -7.12 15.91 12.32
N ASP A 13 -6.19 16.78 11.90
CA ASP A 13 -4.79 16.45 11.62
C ASP A 13 -4.08 15.92 12.89
N LEU A 14 -4.33 16.51 14.06
CA LEU A 14 -3.80 16.05 15.33
C LEU A 14 -4.30 14.66 15.73
N ILE A 15 -5.58 14.40 15.51
CA ILE A 15 -6.18 13.08 15.78
C ILE A 15 -5.57 12.05 14.81
N ALA A 16 -5.52 12.37 13.51
CA ALA A 16 -4.95 11.49 12.50
C ALA A 16 -3.50 11.07 12.82
N LYS A 17 -2.66 11.99 13.30
CA LYS A 17 -1.28 11.71 13.73
C LYS A 17 -1.17 10.76 14.93
N ARG A 18 -2.22 10.64 15.73
CA ARG A 18 -2.26 9.76 16.91
C ARG A 18 -2.79 8.35 16.60
N VAL A 19 -3.37 8.16 15.44
CA VAL A 19 -3.84 6.84 15.00
C VAL A 19 -2.64 5.99 14.65
N LYS A 20 -2.41 4.91 15.42
CA LYS A 20 -1.25 4.03 15.27
C LYS A 20 -1.53 2.79 14.45
N ALA A 21 -2.77 2.34 14.36
CA ALA A 21 -3.14 1.18 13.58
C ALA A 21 -3.56 1.59 12.17
N ILE A 22 -2.98 0.94 11.15
CA ILE A 22 -3.27 1.25 9.75
C ILE A 22 -4.76 1.11 9.41
N GLU A 23 -5.42 0.12 9.96
CA GLU A 23 -6.85 -0.13 9.75
C GLU A 23 -7.71 1.01 10.29
N ASP A 24 -7.34 1.55 11.47
CA ASP A 24 -8.04 2.70 12.06
C ASP A 24 -7.78 3.97 11.26
N PHE A 25 -6.57 4.11 10.71
CA PHE A 25 -6.20 5.23 9.84
C PHE A 25 -7.02 5.22 8.54
N VAL A 26 -7.20 4.05 7.93
CA VAL A 26 -8.06 3.88 6.74
C VAL A 26 -9.52 4.16 7.09
N ALA A 27 -10.01 3.60 8.21
CA ALA A 27 -11.37 3.86 8.68
C ALA A 27 -11.62 5.34 8.97
N PHE A 28 -10.63 6.01 9.57
CA PHE A 28 -10.65 7.45 9.82
C PHE A 28 -10.80 8.25 8.51
N GLY A 29 -10.05 7.90 7.47
CA GLY A 29 -10.13 8.55 6.15
C GLY A 29 -11.43 8.28 5.39
N SER A 30 -12.21 7.29 5.79
CA SER A 30 -13.49 6.97 5.17
C SER A 30 -14.70 7.71 5.75
N VAL A 31 -14.53 8.46 6.85
CA VAL A 31 -15.62 9.15 7.56
C VAL A 31 -16.25 10.26 6.71
N CYS A 32 -15.44 11.18 6.17
CA CYS A 32 -15.88 12.23 5.26
C CYS A 32 -14.71 12.84 4.50
N ASN A 33 -15.00 13.73 3.54
CA ASN A 33 -13.96 14.35 2.69
C ASN A 33 -12.94 15.18 3.48
N SER A 34 -13.36 15.86 4.54
CA SER A 34 -12.47 16.63 5.41
C SER A 34 -11.46 15.71 6.10
N TRP A 35 -11.92 14.61 6.67
CA TRP A 35 -11.09 13.62 7.34
C TRP A 35 -10.15 12.89 6.36
N ARG A 36 -10.66 12.57 5.16
CA ARG A 36 -9.84 11.98 4.09
C ARG A 36 -8.68 12.90 3.69
N SER A 37 -8.92 14.20 3.55
CA SER A 37 -7.86 15.16 3.20
C SER A 37 -6.76 15.25 4.26
N SER A 38 -7.10 15.05 5.53
CA SER A 38 -6.14 15.01 6.64
C SER A 38 -5.30 13.74 6.62
N VAL A 39 -5.91 12.58 6.30
CA VAL A 39 -5.20 11.30 6.15
C VAL A 39 -4.15 11.38 5.03
N ILE A 40 -4.51 11.92 3.87
CA ILE A 40 -3.59 12.08 2.74
C ILE A 40 -2.41 12.99 3.12
N LYS A 41 -2.66 14.07 3.85
CA LYS A 41 -1.64 15.03 4.27
C LYS A 41 -0.69 14.47 5.34
N VAL A 42 -1.24 13.72 6.30
CA VAL A 42 -0.49 13.27 7.48
C VAL A 42 0.50 12.16 7.15
N ASN A 43 0.30 11.40 6.08
CA ASN A 43 1.08 10.21 5.77
C ASN A 43 1.21 9.28 6.97
N PHE A 44 0.58 8.13 6.90
CA PHE A 44 0.68 7.13 7.97
C PHE A 44 2.15 6.76 8.21
N ASP A 45 2.58 6.85 9.46
CA ASP A 45 3.94 6.45 9.85
C ASP A 45 4.11 4.93 9.68
N SER A 46 4.65 4.53 8.54
CA SER A 46 4.92 3.14 8.19
C SER A 46 6.03 2.49 9.03
N LEU A 47 6.77 3.30 9.81
CA LEU A 47 7.81 2.81 10.74
C LEU A 47 7.22 2.36 12.08
N SER A 48 5.96 2.68 12.37
CA SER A 48 5.29 2.14 13.55
C SER A 48 5.17 0.62 13.40
N PRO A 49 5.63 -0.18 14.38
CA PRO A 49 5.51 -1.63 14.30
C PRO A 49 4.03 -2.03 14.21
N GLN A 50 3.65 -2.55 13.08
CA GLN A 50 2.31 -3.06 12.83
C GLN A 50 2.32 -4.57 13.01
N LEU A 51 1.27 -5.10 13.63
CA LEU A 51 1.05 -6.54 13.54
C LEU A 51 0.72 -6.90 12.08
N PRO A 52 1.32 -7.98 11.55
CA PRO A 52 1.15 -8.33 10.16
C PRO A 52 -0.33 -8.57 9.83
N LEU A 53 -0.75 -7.99 8.71
CA LEU A 53 -2.02 -8.29 8.08
C LEU A 53 -1.82 -9.45 7.11
N LEU A 54 -2.67 -10.46 7.20
CA LEU A 54 -2.67 -11.55 6.24
C LEU A 54 -3.54 -11.17 5.05
N MET A 55 -2.94 -11.07 3.87
CA MET A 55 -3.69 -10.89 2.64
C MET A 55 -4.33 -12.22 2.26
N LEU A 56 -5.66 -12.22 2.11
CA LEU A 56 -6.42 -13.42 1.76
C LEU A 56 -6.42 -13.64 0.24
N ALA A 57 -6.84 -14.85 -0.16
CA ALA A 57 -6.92 -15.22 -1.57
C ALA A 57 -7.79 -14.28 -2.39
N ASP A 58 -7.46 -14.18 -3.66
CA ASP A 58 -8.24 -13.42 -4.64
C ASP A 58 -9.62 -14.04 -4.85
N LYS A 59 -10.63 -13.20 -4.92
CA LYS A 59 -12.01 -13.59 -5.20
C LYS A 59 -12.46 -13.16 -6.60
N GLY A 60 -11.54 -12.62 -7.41
CA GLY A 60 -11.81 -12.16 -8.78
C GLY A 60 -12.57 -10.84 -8.86
N ASP A 61 -12.63 -10.08 -7.75
CA ASP A 61 -13.23 -8.76 -7.71
C ASP A 61 -12.18 -7.65 -7.47
N ASP A 62 -12.60 -6.38 -7.52
CA ASP A 62 -11.71 -5.23 -7.38
C ASP A 62 -11.34 -4.95 -5.91
N TYR A 63 -11.63 -5.88 -5.02
CA TYR A 63 -11.34 -5.76 -3.59
C TYR A 63 -10.42 -6.88 -3.14
N ARG A 64 -9.57 -6.56 -2.16
CA ARG A 64 -8.74 -7.53 -1.48
C ARG A 64 -9.09 -7.57 0.00
N GLU A 65 -9.17 -8.76 0.55
CA GLU A 65 -9.43 -8.96 1.97
C GLU A 65 -8.13 -9.14 2.75
N PHE A 66 -8.07 -8.48 3.90
CA PHE A 66 -6.95 -8.56 4.84
C PHE A 66 -7.46 -9.01 6.20
N TYR A 67 -6.87 -10.05 6.75
CA TYR A 67 -7.15 -10.50 8.11
C TYR A 67 -6.19 -9.85 9.08
N SER A 68 -6.73 -9.12 10.05
CA SER A 68 -5.98 -8.52 11.14
C SER A 68 -5.83 -9.51 12.28
N LEU A 69 -4.58 -9.86 12.61
CA LEU A 69 -4.27 -10.73 13.75
C LEU A 69 -4.58 -10.05 15.09
N SER A 70 -4.41 -8.73 15.18
CA SER A 70 -4.68 -7.97 16.40
C SER A 70 -6.17 -7.87 16.71
N LYS A 71 -6.98 -7.56 15.71
CA LYS A 71 -8.43 -7.34 15.83
C LYS A 71 -9.25 -8.61 15.59
N LYS A 72 -8.63 -9.70 15.12
CA LYS A 72 -9.28 -10.95 14.71
C LYS A 72 -10.45 -10.69 13.74
N LYS A 73 -10.25 -9.79 12.79
CA LYS A 73 -11.28 -9.32 11.86
C LYS A 73 -10.73 -9.25 10.44
N VAL A 74 -11.62 -9.53 9.48
CA VAL A 74 -11.35 -9.30 8.07
C VAL A 74 -11.76 -7.87 7.69
N SER A 75 -10.89 -7.16 7.01
CA SER A 75 -11.16 -5.86 6.41
C SER A 75 -11.06 -5.99 4.90
N ARG A 76 -12.00 -5.36 4.18
CA ARG A 76 -12.06 -5.38 2.72
C ARG A 76 -11.61 -4.03 2.18
N VAL A 77 -10.60 -4.04 1.33
CA VAL A 77 -9.97 -2.82 0.77
C VAL A 77 -10.14 -2.83 -0.74
N TYR A 78 -10.54 -1.70 -1.30
CA TYR A 78 -10.62 -1.52 -2.75
C TYR A 78 -9.21 -1.42 -3.32
N LEU A 79 -8.80 -2.40 -4.11
CA LEU A 79 -7.47 -2.53 -4.71
C LEU A 79 -7.58 -3.19 -6.09
N PRO A 80 -8.11 -2.50 -7.08
CA PRO A 80 -8.26 -3.05 -8.43
C PRO A 80 -6.93 -3.42 -9.08
N GLU A 81 -5.82 -2.80 -8.62
CA GLU A 81 -4.48 -3.03 -9.14
C GLU A 81 -3.91 -4.42 -8.81
N VAL A 82 -4.51 -5.14 -7.88
CA VAL A 82 -4.07 -6.51 -7.50
C VAL A 82 -4.93 -7.61 -8.09
N LYS A 83 -6.00 -7.23 -8.82
CA LYS A 83 -6.91 -8.18 -9.44
C LYS A 83 -6.17 -9.00 -10.50
N GLU A 84 -6.34 -10.34 -10.44
CA GLU A 84 -5.76 -11.28 -11.38
C GLU A 84 -4.22 -11.16 -11.54
N ARG A 85 -3.55 -10.58 -10.54
CA ARG A 85 -2.10 -10.44 -10.49
C ARG A 85 -1.48 -11.30 -9.40
N GLN A 86 -0.27 -11.77 -9.63
CA GLN A 86 0.52 -12.39 -8.58
C GLN A 86 0.99 -11.30 -7.61
N CYS A 87 0.78 -11.51 -6.32
CA CYS A 87 1.08 -10.52 -5.29
C CYS A 87 2.18 -11.02 -4.35
N HIS A 88 3.21 -10.22 -4.19
CA HIS A 88 4.33 -10.47 -3.29
C HIS A 88 4.39 -9.37 -2.22
N PRO A 89 3.91 -9.65 -0.99
CA PRO A 89 3.96 -8.66 0.08
C PRO A 89 5.40 -8.48 0.59
N THR A 90 5.80 -7.24 0.84
CA THR A 90 7.08 -6.89 1.43
C THR A 90 6.99 -5.59 2.23
N GLU A 91 7.31 -5.63 3.52
CA GLU A 91 7.46 -4.47 4.42
C GLU A 91 6.42 -3.34 4.23
N GLY A 92 5.13 -3.69 4.17
CA GLY A 92 4.04 -2.72 3.99
C GLY A 92 3.77 -2.31 2.54
N TRP A 93 4.48 -2.89 1.58
CA TRP A 93 4.22 -2.79 0.16
C TRP A 93 3.69 -4.11 -0.40
N ILE A 94 3.07 -4.06 -1.55
CA ILE A 94 2.73 -5.22 -2.36
C ILE A 94 3.37 -5.01 -3.74
N CYS A 95 4.25 -5.92 -4.13
CA CYS A 95 4.70 -6.02 -5.51
C CYS A 95 3.71 -6.90 -6.26
N THR A 96 3.09 -6.37 -7.31
CA THR A 96 2.20 -7.13 -8.18
C THR A 96 2.89 -7.41 -9.51
N VAL A 97 2.71 -8.64 -10.01
CA VAL A 97 3.24 -9.07 -11.30
C VAL A 97 2.08 -9.52 -12.17
N GLU A 98 1.99 -8.99 -13.37
CA GLU A 98 1.04 -9.43 -14.38
C GLU A 98 1.58 -10.65 -15.13
N PHE A 99 0.73 -11.68 -15.30
CA PHE A 99 1.18 -12.96 -15.86
C PHE A 99 1.61 -12.87 -17.33
N ASP A 100 0.89 -12.07 -18.13
CA ASP A 100 1.11 -12.02 -19.58
C ASP A 100 2.24 -11.07 -19.98
N THR A 101 2.35 -9.93 -19.31
CA THR A 101 3.27 -8.85 -19.67
C THR A 101 4.53 -8.81 -18.81
N THR A 102 4.53 -9.55 -17.69
CA THR A 102 5.56 -9.47 -16.63
C THR A 102 5.73 -8.06 -16.03
N GLU A 103 4.79 -7.15 -16.31
CA GLU A 103 4.79 -5.83 -15.70
C GLU A 103 4.70 -5.92 -14.17
N MET A 104 5.62 -5.25 -13.50
CA MET A 104 5.67 -5.18 -12.06
C MET A 104 5.21 -3.80 -11.58
N THR A 105 4.35 -3.81 -10.56
CA THR A 105 3.91 -2.57 -9.90
C THR A 105 4.07 -2.71 -8.40
N LEU A 106 4.70 -1.71 -7.78
CA LEU A 106 4.82 -1.60 -6.34
C LEU A 106 3.74 -0.66 -5.83
N LEU A 107 2.91 -1.14 -4.92
CA LEU A 107 1.81 -0.37 -4.34
C LEU A 107 1.75 -0.50 -2.82
N ARG A 108 1.17 0.49 -2.18
CA ARG A 108 0.82 0.44 -0.77
C ARG A 108 -0.69 0.22 -0.64
N PRO A 109 -1.14 -0.86 0.03
CA PRO A 109 -2.57 -1.24 0.04
C PRO A 109 -3.50 -0.21 0.69
N PHE A 110 -2.97 0.68 1.51
CA PHE A 110 -3.78 1.63 2.29
C PHE A 110 -3.50 3.10 1.95
N THR A 111 -2.71 3.35 0.90
CA THR A 111 -2.42 4.70 0.43
C THR A 111 -2.48 4.70 -1.10
N PRO A 112 -2.86 5.82 -1.74
CA PRO A 112 -2.94 5.89 -3.19
C PRO A 112 -1.54 6.02 -3.84
N VAL A 113 -0.56 5.29 -3.31
CA VAL A 113 0.81 5.30 -3.83
C VAL A 113 1.02 4.01 -4.60
N ASN A 114 1.21 4.13 -5.90
CA ASN A 114 1.66 3.05 -6.77
C ASN A 114 2.82 3.54 -7.64
N THR A 115 3.74 2.65 -7.93
CA THR A 115 4.90 2.92 -8.79
C THR A 115 5.11 1.73 -9.70
N LYS A 116 5.11 1.95 -11.00
CA LYS A 116 5.53 0.92 -11.95
C LYS A 116 7.04 0.72 -11.83
N LEU A 117 7.44 -0.52 -11.76
CA LEU A 117 8.84 -0.89 -11.79
C LEU A 117 9.27 -1.07 -13.26
N PRO A 118 10.54 -0.81 -13.59
CA PRO A 118 11.07 -1.10 -14.93
C PRO A 118 10.93 -2.59 -15.25
N LEU A 119 10.70 -2.91 -16.51
CA LEU A 119 10.68 -4.29 -16.97
C LEU A 119 12.05 -4.93 -16.75
N GLU A 120 12.07 -6.23 -16.55
CA GLU A 120 13.31 -7.00 -16.36
C GLU A 120 14.34 -6.69 -17.46
N LYS A 121 13.89 -6.60 -18.71
CA LYS A 121 14.75 -6.25 -19.85
C LYS A 121 15.36 -4.85 -19.69
N GLU A 122 14.57 -3.87 -19.28
CA GLU A 122 15.06 -2.50 -19.06
C GLU A 122 16.07 -2.43 -17.91
N LEU A 123 15.90 -3.28 -16.88
CA LEU A 123 16.86 -3.41 -15.79
C LEU A 123 18.17 -4.02 -16.26
N TRP A 124 18.11 -5.03 -17.15
CA TRP A 124 19.31 -5.63 -17.74
C TRP A 124 20.02 -4.64 -18.66
N ASP A 125 19.28 -3.90 -19.50
CA ASP A 125 19.86 -2.89 -20.40
C ASP A 125 20.56 -1.76 -19.60
N LEU A 126 19.94 -1.30 -18.49
CA LEU A 126 20.56 -0.33 -17.57
C LEU A 126 21.79 -0.91 -16.85
N ALA A 127 21.71 -2.17 -16.42
CA ALA A 127 22.85 -2.83 -15.77
C ALA A 127 24.02 -3.06 -16.73
N GLU A 128 23.74 -3.28 -18.01
CA GLU A 128 24.78 -3.37 -19.05
C GLU A 128 25.48 -2.04 -19.29
N GLU A 129 24.74 -0.94 -19.24
CA GLU A 129 25.27 0.40 -19.43
C GLU A 129 26.13 0.84 -18.23
N GLU A 130 25.69 0.52 -17.00
CA GLU A 130 26.36 0.94 -15.76
C GLU A 130 27.51 -0.01 -15.36
N PHE A 131 27.38 -1.31 -15.65
CA PHE A 131 28.35 -2.37 -15.35
C PHE A 131 28.68 -3.20 -16.59
N PRO A 132 29.58 -2.71 -17.47
CA PRO A 132 29.93 -3.42 -18.70
C PRO A 132 30.65 -4.76 -18.47
N ASP A 133 31.19 -5.00 -17.28
CA ASP A 133 31.87 -6.25 -16.93
C ASP A 133 30.86 -7.32 -16.47
N PRO A 134 30.76 -8.47 -17.18
CA PRO A 134 29.83 -9.55 -16.83
C PRO A 134 30.07 -10.16 -15.44
N GLU A 135 31.29 -10.15 -14.94
CA GLU A 135 31.64 -10.75 -13.63
C GLU A 135 31.13 -9.87 -12.46
N LEU A 136 30.97 -8.56 -12.66
CA LEU A 136 30.43 -7.65 -11.65
C LEU A 136 28.92 -7.75 -11.55
N ARG A 137 28.22 -8.12 -12.63
CA ARG A 137 26.73 -8.26 -12.64
C ARG A 137 26.22 -9.42 -11.79
N MET A 138 27.04 -10.46 -11.57
CA MET A 138 26.62 -11.65 -10.79
C MET A 138 26.85 -11.52 -9.28
N ARG A 139 27.33 -10.38 -8.79
CA ARG A 139 27.61 -10.17 -7.36
C ARG A 139 26.50 -9.44 -6.58
N TYR A 140 25.46 -9.01 -7.27
CA TYR A 140 24.26 -8.35 -6.69
C TYR A 140 23.00 -9.07 -7.15
#